data_33e346f551f1ea580799023dbbc550f9
#
_entry.id   33e346f551f1ea580799023dbbc550f9
#
_cell.length_a   1.000
_cell.length_b   1.000
_cell.length_c   1.000
_cell.angle_alpha   90.00
_cell.angle_beta   90.00
_cell.angle_gamma   90.00
#
_symmetry.space_group_name_H-M   'P 1'
#
loop_
_entity.id
_entity.type
_entity.pdbx_description
1 polymer ?
#
loop_
_entity_poly.entity_id
_entity_poly.type
_entity_poly.pdbx_seq_one_letter_code
_entity_poly.pdbx_strand_id
1 'polypeptide(L)'
;MSGFVTLTAAGAIDATYRVGALRRGAFARAESYTREVSGKGVNVSAALAAGGARTVAVVVLGADDVRFARCGLTAPLLRIVEVPGSTRVNTSIIDADGATTKVNAPTPPLSSDAWDATVSAVRDELSARTAPWLVISGSLPDLAGTGSLIDLAAVRAVAREHGARVAVDTSGAALDALLAEPDGIDLLTPNAEELSAAVGRPLATLGEVVDAAREIVARGVGTVLASLGADGLVAVTADRAVFARAAAPYVANTAGAGDAALAGFLLGLTREAAATAAGADPLAVAAASAAEWGAHAVAHASTLVAGPPHGIRALVDTAPDLERVLTPEGET
;
A
#
# COMPACT_ATOMS: atom_id res chain seq x y z
N MET A 1 -20.67 -10.00 0.36
CA MET A 1 -19.29 -9.71 -0.10
C MET A 1 -18.69 -8.71 0.87
N SER A 2 -17.54 -9.05 1.46
CA SER A 2 -16.81 -8.16 2.36
C SER A 2 -16.48 -6.84 1.65
N GLY A 3 -16.65 -5.71 2.34
CA GLY A 3 -16.32 -4.40 1.83
C GLY A 3 -14.95 -3.95 2.34
N PHE A 4 -14.30 -3.02 1.64
CA PHE A 4 -13.04 -2.41 2.05
C PHE A 4 -13.19 -0.91 2.15
N VAL A 5 -12.62 -0.32 3.19
CA VAL A 5 -12.42 1.12 3.31
C VAL A 5 -10.93 1.36 3.34
N THR A 6 -10.40 2.17 2.43
CA THR A 6 -9.00 2.58 2.50
C THR A 6 -8.92 4.03 2.93
N LEU A 7 -7.88 4.38 3.67
CA LEU A 7 -7.57 5.72 4.12
C LEU A 7 -6.23 6.18 3.57
N THR A 8 -6.23 7.32 2.89
CA THR A 8 -5.05 8.07 2.48
C THR A 8 -5.10 9.44 3.15
N ALA A 9 -4.44 9.58 4.31
CA ALA A 9 -4.45 10.82 5.07
C ALA A 9 -3.67 11.96 4.39
N ALA A 10 -2.74 11.62 3.50
CA ALA A 10 -1.97 12.56 2.70
C ALA A 10 -2.09 12.20 1.22
N GLY A 11 -3.22 12.56 0.61
CA GLY A 11 -3.44 12.38 -0.82
C GLY A 11 -2.42 13.13 -1.68
N ALA A 12 -2.29 12.73 -2.94
CA ALA A 12 -1.37 13.34 -3.88
C ALA A 12 -1.98 13.38 -5.29
N ILE A 13 -1.40 14.21 -6.13
CA ILE A 13 -1.54 14.14 -7.58
C ILE A 13 -0.23 13.58 -8.13
N ASP A 14 -0.27 12.44 -8.79
CA ASP A 14 0.89 11.93 -9.53
C ASP A 14 0.92 12.57 -10.91
N ALA A 15 2.01 13.27 -11.20
CA ALA A 15 2.28 13.94 -12.46
C ALA A 15 3.42 13.22 -13.17
N THR A 16 3.14 12.63 -14.33
CA THR A 16 4.13 11.89 -15.12
C THR A 16 4.45 12.64 -16.40
N TYR A 17 5.72 12.97 -16.59
CA TYR A 17 6.28 13.55 -17.80
C TYR A 17 7.09 12.49 -18.55
N ARG A 18 6.89 12.37 -19.85
CA ARG A 18 7.81 11.62 -20.72
C ARG A 18 8.63 12.61 -21.53
N VAL A 19 9.94 12.40 -21.52
CA VAL A 19 10.92 13.27 -22.21
C VAL A 19 11.87 12.40 -23.05
N GLY A 20 12.44 12.97 -24.12
CA GLY A 20 13.43 12.24 -24.92
C GLY A 20 14.73 12.00 -24.14
N ALA A 21 15.18 12.98 -23.34
CA ALA A 21 16.33 12.83 -22.44
C ALA A 21 16.22 13.83 -21.28
N LEU A 22 16.54 13.35 -20.07
CA LEU A 22 16.68 14.22 -18.90
C LEU A 22 18.16 14.49 -18.62
N ARG A 23 18.56 15.75 -18.76
CA ARG A 23 19.94 16.20 -18.49
C ARG A 23 19.95 17.23 -17.38
N ARG A 24 20.75 17.02 -16.37
CA ARG A 24 20.92 17.99 -15.27
C ARG A 24 21.36 19.37 -15.80
N GLY A 25 20.64 20.41 -15.41
CA GLY A 25 20.94 21.80 -15.82
C GLY A 25 20.47 22.17 -17.22
N ALA A 26 19.82 21.27 -17.97
CA ALA A 26 19.32 21.53 -19.31
C ALA A 26 17.79 21.69 -19.30
N PHE A 27 17.26 22.36 -20.35
CA PHE A 27 15.85 22.41 -20.62
C PHE A 27 15.40 21.11 -21.32
N ALA A 28 14.33 20.50 -20.82
CA ALA A 28 13.65 19.35 -21.46
C ALA A 28 12.21 19.72 -21.83
N ARG A 29 11.76 19.31 -22.99
CA ARG A 29 10.36 19.43 -23.41
C ARG A 29 9.70 18.08 -23.34
N ALA A 30 8.58 17.99 -22.59
CA ALA A 30 7.83 16.75 -22.48
C ALA A 30 7.12 16.40 -23.80
N GLU A 31 7.17 15.14 -24.16
CA GLU A 31 6.44 14.52 -25.28
C GLU A 31 5.00 14.19 -24.88
N SER A 32 4.82 13.82 -23.61
CA SER A 32 3.50 13.59 -23.01
C SER A 32 3.48 13.98 -21.53
N TYR A 33 2.28 14.24 -21.05
CA TYR A 33 2.03 14.59 -19.65
C TYR A 33 0.71 13.97 -19.19
N THR A 34 0.72 13.31 -18.06
CA THR A 34 -0.47 12.77 -17.40
C THR A 34 -0.55 13.23 -15.96
N ARG A 35 -1.76 13.35 -15.44
CA ARG A 35 -2.04 13.58 -14.01
C ARG A 35 -3.11 12.60 -13.55
N GLU A 36 -2.90 12.04 -12.36
CA GLU A 36 -3.82 11.11 -11.73
C GLU A 36 -3.93 11.43 -10.25
N VAL A 37 -5.15 11.28 -9.69
CA VAL A 37 -5.31 11.29 -8.22
C VAL A 37 -4.66 10.03 -7.69
N SER A 38 -3.79 10.22 -6.74
CA SER A 38 -2.93 9.19 -6.20
C SER A 38 -2.89 9.24 -4.66
N GLY A 39 -2.22 8.27 -4.14
CA GLY A 39 -1.99 7.98 -2.74
C GLY A 39 -2.16 6.48 -2.54
N LYS A 40 -1.31 5.89 -1.71
CA LYS A 40 -1.23 4.43 -1.58
C LYS A 40 -2.62 3.79 -1.33
N GLY A 41 -3.45 4.36 -0.42
CA GLY A 41 -4.81 3.84 -0.18
C GLY A 41 -5.75 3.95 -1.38
N VAL A 42 -5.59 4.97 -2.24
CA VAL A 42 -6.33 5.08 -3.51
C VAL A 42 -5.92 3.96 -4.46
N ASN A 43 -4.61 3.69 -4.56
CA ASN A 43 -4.08 2.60 -5.39
C ASN A 43 -4.57 1.23 -4.92
N VAL A 44 -4.53 0.99 -3.59
CA VAL A 44 -5.09 -0.23 -2.98
C VAL A 44 -6.57 -0.39 -3.31
N SER A 45 -7.38 0.70 -3.17
CA SER A 45 -8.80 0.66 -3.55
C SER A 45 -8.99 0.36 -5.04
N ALA A 46 -8.19 0.96 -5.92
CA ALA A 46 -8.28 0.70 -7.35
C ALA A 46 -7.99 -0.78 -7.67
N ALA A 47 -6.95 -1.36 -7.06
CA ALA A 47 -6.61 -2.78 -7.23
C ALA A 47 -7.69 -3.71 -6.64
N LEU A 48 -8.26 -3.39 -5.47
CA LEU A 48 -9.38 -4.13 -4.89
C LEU A 48 -10.62 -4.11 -5.80
N ALA A 49 -10.95 -2.93 -6.36
CA ALA A 49 -12.06 -2.78 -7.30
C ALA A 49 -11.80 -3.56 -8.60
N ALA A 50 -10.57 -3.51 -9.14
CA ALA A 50 -10.16 -4.30 -10.30
C ALA A 50 -10.27 -5.82 -10.04
N GLY A 51 -10.10 -6.26 -8.80
CA GLY A 51 -10.35 -7.63 -8.32
C GLY A 51 -11.82 -7.97 -8.05
N GLY A 52 -12.75 -7.04 -8.32
CA GLY A 52 -14.19 -7.23 -8.14
C GLY A 52 -14.69 -6.99 -6.72
N ALA A 53 -13.87 -6.47 -5.82
CA ALA A 53 -14.29 -6.16 -4.46
C ALA A 53 -15.05 -4.82 -4.37
N ARG A 54 -15.95 -4.71 -3.39
CA ARG A 54 -16.58 -3.44 -3.04
C ARG A 54 -15.63 -2.64 -2.16
N THR A 55 -15.24 -1.44 -2.59
CA THR A 55 -14.28 -0.61 -1.90
C THR A 55 -14.63 0.88 -1.98
N VAL A 56 -14.10 1.65 -1.04
CA VAL A 56 -14.11 3.11 -1.06
C VAL A 56 -12.78 3.62 -0.51
N ALA A 57 -12.23 4.64 -1.14
CA ALA A 57 -11.02 5.32 -0.71
C ALA A 57 -11.38 6.66 -0.04
N VAL A 58 -11.28 6.73 1.28
CA VAL A 58 -11.29 8.01 2.01
C VAL A 58 -9.93 8.67 1.76
N VAL A 59 -9.94 9.85 1.16
CA VAL A 59 -8.72 10.57 0.78
C VAL A 59 -8.82 12.04 1.11
N VAL A 60 -7.77 12.60 1.70
CA VAL A 60 -7.64 14.04 1.96
C VAL A 60 -7.02 14.72 0.75
N LEU A 61 -7.72 15.68 0.15
CA LEU A 61 -7.25 16.43 -1.01
C LEU A 61 -7.48 17.93 -0.81
N GLY A 62 -6.61 18.74 -1.41
CA GLY A 62 -6.80 20.18 -1.50
C GLY A 62 -8.03 20.55 -2.31
N ALA A 63 -8.79 21.53 -1.86
CA ALA A 63 -10.04 21.98 -2.48
C ALA A 63 -9.87 22.38 -3.95
N ASP A 64 -8.68 22.90 -4.33
CA ASP A 64 -8.37 23.31 -5.69
C ASP A 64 -8.38 22.13 -6.69
N ASP A 65 -8.12 20.91 -6.21
CA ASP A 65 -8.02 19.71 -7.05
C ASP A 65 -9.26 18.79 -7.00
N VAL A 66 -10.25 19.10 -6.17
CA VAL A 66 -11.46 18.26 -6.00
C VAL A 66 -12.20 18.08 -7.32
N ARG A 67 -12.33 19.15 -8.13
CA ARG A 67 -12.98 19.05 -9.44
C ARG A 67 -12.22 18.08 -10.36
N PHE A 68 -10.90 18.15 -10.36
CA PHE A 68 -10.06 17.22 -11.11
C PHE A 68 -10.26 15.77 -10.61
N ALA A 69 -10.24 15.56 -9.30
CA ALA A 69 -10.44 14.25 -8.70
C ALA A 69 -11.79 13.61 -9.07
N ARG A 70 -12.86 14.40 -9.10
CA ARG A 70 -14.21 13.95 -9.46
C ARG A 70 -14.40 13.60 -10.96
N CYS A 71 -13.43 13.96 -11.79
CA CYS A 71 -13.42 13.64 -13.23
C CYS A 71 -12.43 12.52 -13.59
N GLY A 72 -11.62 12.03 -12.65
CA GLY A 72 -10.59 11.01 -12.87
C GLY A 72 -11.15 9.58 -12.90
N LEU A 73 -10.30 8.64 -13.30
CA LEU A 73 -10.65 7.21 -13.37
C LEU A 73 -11.04 6.63 -12.00
N THR A 74 -10.43 7.11 -10.93
CA THR A 74 -10.70 6.68 -9.56
C THR A 74 -11.92 7.35 -8.93
N ALA A 75 -12.50 8.37 -9.56
CA ALA A 75 -13.61 9.16 -9.02
C ALA A 75 -14.75 8.35 -8.37
N PRO A 76 -15.21 7.23 -8.97
CA PRO A 76 -16.27 6.41 -8.36
C PRO A 76 -15.89 5.75 -7.05
N LEU A 77 -14.60 5.68 -6.73
CA LEU A 77 -14.07 5.06 -5.51
C LEU A 77 -13.84 6.09 -4.39
N LEU A 78 -13.79 7.41 -4.71
CA LEU A 78 -13.31 8.42 -3.78
C LEU A 78 -14.40 8.93 -2.83
N ARG A 79 -14.10 8.91 -1.55
CA ARG A 79 -14.72 9.72 -0.50
C ARG A 79 -13.72 10.82 -0.12
N ILE A 80 -13.88 12.00 -0.70
CA ILE A 80 -12.93 13.10 -0.55
C ILE A 80 -13.23 13.87 0.75
N VAL A 81 -12.21 14.09 1.56
CA VAL A 81 -12.15 15.06 2.63
C VAL A 81 -11.40 16.28 2.12
N GLU A 82 -12.09 17.40 1.98
CA GLU A 82 -11.53 18.61 1.40
C GLU A 82 -10.78 19.42 2.47
N VAL A 83 -9.57 19.86 2.13
CA VAL A 83 -8.78 20.80 2.92
C VAL A 83 -8.45 22.05 2.11
N PRO A 84 -8.19 23.21 2.72
CA PRO A 84 -7.83 24.40 1.98
C PRO A 84 -6.57 24.21 1.13
N GLY A 85 -6.54 24.88 -0.05
CA GLY A 85 -5.39 24.93 -0.95
C GLY A 85 -5.31 23.75 -1.91
N SER A 86 -4.09 23.50 -2.44
CA SER A 86 -3.82 22.51 -3.47
C SER A 86 -3.29 21.21 -2.88
N THR A 87 -3.57 20.10 -3.53
CA THR A 87 -3.01 18.79 -3.21
C THR A 87 -1.51 18.76 -3.59
N ARG A 88 -0.68 18.12 -2.77
CA ARG A 88 0.73 17.89 -3.10
C ARG A 88 0.87 17.13 -4.41
N VAL A 89 1.96 17.40 -5.14
CA VAL A 89 2.24 16.75 -6.42
C VAL A 89 3.50 15.89 -6.30
N ASN A 90 3.39 14.62 -6.68
CA ASN A 90 4.53 13.75 -6.89
C ASN A 90 4.84 13.74 -8.39
N THR A 91 6.05 14.06 -8.75
CA THR A 91 6.46 14.15 -10.15
C THR A 91 7.36 12.98 -10.53
N SER A 92 7.00 12.29 -11.61
CA SER A 92 7.83 11.29 -12.27
C SER A 92 8.24 11.80 -13.65
N ILE A 93 9.54 11.76 -13.94
CA ILE A 93 10.09 12.10 -15.26
C ILE A 93 10.70 10.82 -15.81
N ILE A 94 10.13 10.33 -16.93
CA ILE A 94 10.58 9.10 -17.60
C ILE A 94 11.24 9.51 -18.91
N ASP A 95 12.49 9.12 -19.11
CA ASP A 95 13.20 9.38 -20.35
C ASP A 95 13.00 8.25 -21.39
N ALA A 96 13.60 8.45 -22.58
CA ALA A 96 13.46 7.49 -23.68
C ALA A 96 14.11 6.13 -23.38
N ASP A 97 15.09 6.07 -22.48
CA ASP A 97 15.76 4.84 -22.06
C ASP A 97 14.99 4.12 -20.95
N GLY A 98 13.86 4.71 -20.49
CA GLY A 98 13.01 4.16 -19.44
C GLY A 98 13.47 4.52 -18.02
N ALA A 99 14.57 5.26 -17.86
CA ALA A 99 15.01 5.72 -16.55
C ALA A 99 14.00 6.71 -15.95
N THR A 100 13.68 6.51 -14.68
CA THR A 100 12.66 7.32 -13.98
C THR A 100 13.29 8.14 -12.88
N THR A 101 13.15 9.48 -12.97
CA THR A 101 13.49 10.42 -11.91
C THR A 101 12.22 10.82 -11.17
N LYS A 102 12.19 10.63 -9.85
CA LYS A 102 11.05 10.98 -9.01
C LYS A 102 11.36 12.17 -8.10
N VAL A 103 10.42 13.11 -8.03
CA VAL A 103 10.46 14.26 -7.11
C VAL A 103 9.11 14.31 -6.38
N ASN A 104 9.10 13.91 -5.13
CA ASN A 104 7.90 13.92 -4.31
C ASN A 104 7.84 15.20 -3.48
N ALA A 105 6.69 15.89 -3.54
CA ALA A 105 6.45 17.03 -2.66
C ALA A 105 6.33 16.58 -1.19
N PRO A 106 6.73 17.43 -0.23
CA PRO A 106 6.56 17.14 1.18
C PRO A 106 5.08 16.92 1.53
N THR A 107 4.83 16.13 2.58
CA THR A 107 3.49 15.94 3.11
C THR A 107 3.08 17.18 3.89
N PRO A 108 2.01 17.91 3.50
CA PRO A 108 1.55 19.07 4.26
C PRO A 108 0.93 18.63 5.59
N PRO A 109 1.07 19.45 6.65
CA PRO A 109 0.42 19.16 7.92
C PRO A 109 -1.11 19.25 7.79
N LEU A 110 -1.82 18.48 8.60
CA LEU A 110 -3.27 18.40 8.62
C LEU A 110 -3.81 19.12 9.87
N SER A 111 -4.84 19.96 9.73
CA SER A 111 -5.48 20.58 10.91
C SER A 111 -6.25 19.52 11.72
N SER A 112 -6.49 19.81 13.01
CA SER A 112 -7.34 18.95 13.88
C SER A 112 -8.74 18.76 13.30
N ASP A 113 -9.36 19.83 12.82
CA ASP A 113 -10.72 19.78 12.24
C ASP A 113 -10.74 18.88 10.98
N ALA A 114 -9.71 18.96 10.15
CA ALA A 114 -9.60 18.12 8.95
C ALA A 114 -9.33 16.65 9.32
N TRP A 115 -8.55 16.41 10.39
CA TRP A 115 -8.36 15.05 10.90
C TRP A 115 -9.66 14.48 11.48
N ASP A 116 -10.40 15.24 12.28
CA ASP A 116 -11.68 14.83 12.83
C ASP A 116 -12.72 14.56 11.72
N ALA A 117 -12.75 15.39 10.68
CA ALA A 117 -13.56 15.15 9.49
C ALA A 117 -13.16 13.85 8.75
N THR A 118 -11.86 13.56 8.72
CA THR A 118 -11.34 12.31 8.12
C THR A 118 -11.77 11.09 8.92
N VAL A 119 -11.64 11.12 10.25
CA VAL A 119 -12.11 10.05 11.16
C VAL A 119 -13.62 9.84 11.00
N SER A 120 -14.39 10.93 10.92
CA SER A 120 -15.85 10.87 10.69
C SER A 120 -16.17 10.22 9.34
N ALA A 121 -15.47 10.59 8.27
CA ALA A 121 -15.67 9.98 6.95
C ALA A 121 -15.36 8.47 6.96
N VAL A 122 -14.30 8.03 7.65
CA VAL A 122 -14.00 6.61 7.83
C VAL A 122 -15.12 5.90 8.58
N ARG A 123 -15.64 6.51 9.66
CA ARG A 123 -16.78 5.97 10.45
C ARG A 123 -18.01 5.78 9.59
N ASP A 124 -18.39 6.78 8.80
CA ASP A 124 -19.55 6.73 7.91
C ASP A 124 -19.43 5.57 6.92
N GLU A 125 -18.25 5.40 6.32
CA GLU A 125 -18.00 4.38 5.32
C GLU A 125 -17.92 2.96 5.92
N LEU A 126 -17.40 2.80 7.13
CA LEU A 126 -17.41 1.52 7.85
C LEU A 126 -18.81 1.13 8.28
N SER A 127 -19.62 2.10 8.75
CA SER A 127 -21.02 1.88 9.16
C SER A 127 -21.87 1.32 8.01
N ALA A 128 -21.59 1.72 6.79
CA ALA A 128 -22.34 1.32 5.60
C ALA A 128 -21.98 -0.08 5.08
N ARG A 129 -21.04 -0.81 5.72
CA ARG A 129 -20.49 -2.06 5.23
C ARG A 129 -20.51 -3.17 6.27
N THR A 130 -20.58 -4.43 5.82
CA THR A 130 -20.55 -5.60 6.68
C THR A 130 -19.15 -6.21 6.69
N ALA A 131 -18.61 -6.46 7.88
CA ALA A 131 -17.30 -7.10 8.12
C ALA A 131 -16.16 -6.50 7.26
N PRO A 132 -15.93 -5.19 7.35
CA PRO A 132 -15.00 -4.53 6.48
C PRO A 132 -13.55 -4.70 6.95
N TRP A 133 -12.64 -4.41 6.02
CA TRP A 133 -11.27 -4.04 6.33
C TRP A 133 -11.13 -2.52 6.27
N LEU A 134 -10.43 -1.95 7.24
CA LEU A 134 -9.85 -0.62 7.15
C LEU A 134 -8.38 -0.76 6.74
N VAL A 135 -8.01 -0.16 5.61
CA VAL A 135 -6.62 -0.14 5.13
C VAL A 135 -6.09 1.28 5.26
N ILE A 136 -5.16 1.51 6.15
CA ILE A 136 -4.48 2.80 6.34
C ILE A 136 -3.18 2.73 5.55
N SER A 137 -3.06 3.50 4.45
CA SER A 137 -1.92 3.32 3.56
C SER A 137 -1.37 4.67 3.06
N GLY A 138 -0.06 4.81 3.13
CA GLY A 138 0.72 5.97 2.72
C GLY A 138 1.29 6.79 3.87
N SER A 139 1.81 7.97 3.52
CA SER A 139 2.41 8.89 4.48
C SER A 139 1.36 9.41 5.47
N LEU A 140 1.73 9.52 6.72
CA LEU A 140 0.93 10.17 7.74
C LEU A 140 1.40 11.62 7.89
N PRO A 141 0.50 12.61 7.77
CA PRO A 141 0.85 14.01 7.99
C PRO A 141 1.08 14.32 9.47
N ASP A 142 1.85 15.37 9.73
CA ASP A 142 1.89 15.98 11.04
C ASP A 142 0.54 16.66 11.34
N LEU A 143 0.14 16.67 12.61
CA LEU A 143 -0.98 17.49 13.07
C LEU A 143 -0.49 18.95 13.19
N ALA A 144 -1.13 19.84 12.46
CA ALA A 144 -0.71 21.23 12.37
C ALA A 144 -0.56 21.89 13.76
N GLY A 145 0.59 22.55 13.96
CA GLY A 145 0.90 23.26 15.20
C GLY A 145 1.38 22.39 16.36
N THR A 146 1.48 21.07 16.21
CA THR A 146 1.92 20.17 17.30
C THR A 146 3.33 19.62 17.10
N GLY A 147 3.79 19.51 15.83
CA GLY A 147 5.05 18.82 15.48
C GLY A 147 4.99 17.30 15.69
N SER A 148 3.80 16.74 15.87
CA SER A 148 3.56 15.30 16.04
C SER A 148 2.71 14.78 14.90
N LEU A 149 2.87 13.53 14.51
CA LEU A 149 2.02 12.86 13.55
C LEU A 149 0.55 12.82 14.02
N ILE A 150 -0.39 12.71 13.07
CA ILE A 150 -1.79 12.38 13.38
C ILE A 150 -1.85 11.07 14.17
N ASP A 151 -2.72 11.03 15.16
CA ASP A 151 -2.92 9.83 15.98
C ASP A 151 -3.86 8.84 15.30
N LEU A 152 -3.36 7.66 14.96
CA LEU A 152 -4.14 6.57 14.37
C LEU A 152 -5.05 5.85 15.39
N ALA A 153 -4.91 6.11 16.71
CA ALA A 153 -5.76 5.48 17.70
C ALA A 153 -7.24 5.78 17.47
N ALA A 154 -7.58 7.00 17.00
CA ALA A 154 -8.94 7.38 16.69
C ALA A 154 -9.56 6.52 15.58
N VAL A 155 -8.88 6.31 14.45
CA VAL A 155 -9.37 5.47 13.34
C VAL A 155 -9.35 3.99 13.68
N ARG A 156 -8.38 3.52 14.50
CA ARG A 156 -8.35 2.14 15.03
C ARG A 156 -9.52 1.88 15.98
N ALA A 157 -9.89 2.86 16.82
CA ALA A 157 -11.06 2.76 17.67
C ALA A 157 -12.35 2.65 16.84
N VAL A 158 -12.49 3.46 15.79
CA VAL A 158 -13.61 3.39 14.84
C VAL A 158 -13.67 2.01 14.17
N ALA A 159 -12.55 1.47 13.71
CA ALA A 159 -12.49 0.13 13.12
C ALA A 159 -13.00 -0.94 14.11
N ARG A 160 -12.54 -0.88 15.37
CA ARG A 160 -12.96 -1.79 16.44
C ARG A 160 -14.47 -1.69 16.73
N GLU A 161 -15.03 -0.46 16.79
CA GLU A 161 -16.47 -0.23 16.99
C GLU A 161 -17.33 -0.91 15.93
N HIS A 162 -16.82 -1.00 14.69
CA HIS A 162 -17.51 -1.59 13.55
C HIS A 162 -17.08 -3.05 13.25
N GLY A 163 -16.25 -3.67 14.10
CA GLY A 163 -15.74 -5.02 13.87
C GLY A 163 -14.88 -5.15 12.62
N ALA A 164 -14.27 -4.04 12.18
CA ALA A 164 -13.37 -4.03 11.04
C ALA A 164 -11.96 -4.46 11.45
N ARG A 165 -11.31 -5.26 10.62
CA ARG A 165 -9.87 -5.54 10.72
C ARG A 165 -9.07 -4.37 10.16
N VAL A 166 -7.85 -4.17 10.68
CA VAL A 166 -6.98 -3.06 10.30
C VAL A 166 -5.73 -3.56 9.60
N ALA A 167 -5.51 -3.09 8.37
CA ALA A 167 -4.26 -3.24 7.66
C ALA A 167 -3.54 -1.90 7.58
N VAL A 168 -2.22 -1.89 7.79
CA VAL A 168 -1.41 -0.67 7.72
C VAL A 168 -0.22 -0.87 6.78
N ASP A 169 -0.02 0.13 5.92
CA ASP A 169 1.14 0.29 5.04
C ASP A 169 1.66 1.71 5.18
N THR A 170 2.70 1.90 5.98
CA THR A 170 3.34 3.19 6.22
C THR A 170 4.84 3.00 6.46
N SER A 171 5.60 4.09 6.48
CA SER A 171 7.06 4.06 6.54
C SER A 171 7.65 5.12 7.47
N GLY A 172 8.94 4.99 7.77
CA GLY A 172 9.71 5.97 8.55
C GLY A 172 9.11 6.23 9.92
N ALA A 173 9.14 7.47 10.38
CA ALA A 173 8.67 7.86 11.72
C ALA A 173 7.22 7.43 12.01
N ALA A 174 6.37 7.31 10.99
CA ALA A 174 4.99 6.83 11.15
C ALA A 174 4.96 5.33 11.47
N LEU A 175 5.84 4.53 10.87
CA LEU A 175 5.99 3.11 11.20
C LEU A 175 6.56 2.93 12.61
N ASP A 176 7.57 3.73 12.98
CA ASP A 176 8.17 3.68 14.32
C ASP A 176 7.14 4.00 15.40
N ALA A 177 6.34 5.07 15.22
CA ALA A 177 5.27 5.43 16.14
C ALA A 177 4.19 4.35 16.23
N LEU A 178 3.84 3.72 15.11
CA LEU A 178 2.88 2.62 15.07
C LEU A 178 3.38 1.40 15.84
N LEU A 179 4.66 1.05 15.70
CA LEU A 179 5.27 -0.11 16.35
C LEU A 179 5.52 0.10 17.84
N ALA A 180 5.45 1.34 18.34
CA ALA A 180 5.45 1.63 19.78
C ALA A 180 4.12 1.22 20.44
N GLU A 181 2.98 1.31 19.72
CA GLU A 181 1.65 0.93 20.19
C GLU A 181 0.89 0.14 19.08
N PRO A 182 1.30 -1.10 18.80
CA PRO A 182 0.80 -1.86 17.64
C PRO A 182 -0.57 -2.51 17.85
N ASP A 183 -1.20 -2.35 19.01
CA ASP A 183 -2.47 -3.00 19.35
C ASP A 183 -3.57 -2.72 18.32
N GLY A 184 -4.26 -3.79 17.88
CA GLY A 184 -5.37 -3.70 16.94
C GLY A 184 -4.95 -3.56 15.48
N ILE A 185 -3.71 -3.95 15.14
CA ILE A 185 -3.25 -4.08 13.76
C ILE A 185 -3.28 -5.56 13.38
N ASP A 186 -4.14 -5.90 12.43
CA ASP A 186 -4.30 -7.27 11.94
C ASP A 186 -3.28 -7.61 10.85
N LEU A 187 -2.85 -6.61 10.07
CA LEU A 187 -1.90 -6.77 8.99
C LEU A 187 -0.98 -5.54 8.88
N LEU A 188 0.32 -5.77 8.84
CA LEU A 188 1.34 -4.75 8.54
C LEU A 188 2.11 -5.17 7.28
N THR A 189 2.40 -4.22 6.38
CA THR A 189 3.02 -4.54 5.08
C THR A 189 4.31 -3.75 4.81
N PRO A 190 5.38 -3.98 5.58
CA PRO A 190 6.67 -3.35 5.33
C PRO A 190 7.38 -3.96 4.11
N ASN A 191 8.25 -3.19 3.47
CA ASN A 191 9.29 -3.77 2.63
C ASN A 191 10.49 -4.23 3.47
N ALA A 192 11.48 -4.88 2.85
CA ALA A 192 12.67 -5.39 3.55
C ALA A 192 13.48 -4.27 4.23
N GLU A 193 13.59 -3.09 3.59
CA GLU A 193 14.31 -1.94 4.13
C GLU A 193 13.59 -1.36 5.36
N GLU A 194 12.28 -1.15 5.27
CA GLU A 194 11.43 -0.69 6.37
C GLU A 194 11.45 -1.67 7.54
N LEU A 195 11.42 -2.98 7.26
CA LEU A 195 11.51 -4.02 8.29
C LEU A 195 12.88 -4.03 8.95
N SER A 196 13.96 -3.90 8.15
CA SER A 196 15.34 -3.78 8.63
C SER A 196 15.52 -2.58 9.57
N ALA A 197 14.97 -1.42 9.18
CA ALA A 197 14.98 -0.20 10.01
C ALA A 197 14.20 -0.40 11.31
N ALA A 198 13.01 -1.02 11.27
CA ALA A 198 12.14 -1.26 12.41
C ALA A 198 12.76 -2.18 13.48
N VAL A 199 13.63 -3.11 13.06
CA VAL A 199 14.34 -4.01 13.99
C VAL A 199 15.80 -3.59 14.26
N GLY A 200 16.28 -2.54 13.58
CA GLY A 200 17.60 -1.94 13.80
C GLY A 200 18.78 -2.80 13.35
N ARG A 201 18.59 -3.73 12.41
CA ARG A 201 19.63 -4.58 11.86
C ARG A 201 19.41 -4.90 10.39
N PRO A 202 20.48 -5.12 9.59
CA PRO A 202 20.36 -5.56 8.21
C PRO A 202 19.73 -6.96 8.12
N LEU A 203 19.01 -7.22 7.02
CA LEU A 203 18.32 -8.48 6.73
C LEU A 203 18.82 -8.97 5.36
N ALA A 204 19.73 -9.95 5.37
CA ALA A 204 20.37 -10.46 4.16
C ALA A 204 19.77 -11.79 3.67
N THR A 205 19.08 -12.51 4.56
CA THR A 205 18.46 -13.81 4.25
C THR A 205 16.96 -13.79 4.52
N LEU A 206 16.25 -14.72 3.91
CA LEU A 206 14.82 -14.90 4.16
C LEU A 206 14.56 -15.26 5.64
N GLY A 207 15.44 -16.01 6.27
CA GLY A 207 15.35 -16.34 7.70
C GLY A 207 15.40 -15.12 8.58
N GLU A 208 16.34 -14.19 8.32
CA GLU A 208 16.43 -12.93 9.06
C GLU A 208 15.19 -12.06 8.88
N VAL A 209 14.56 -12.04 7.70
CA VAL A 209 13.29 -11.37 7.45
C VAL A 209 12.15 -12.02 8.24
N VAL A 210 12.06 -13.35 8.23
CA VAL A 210 11.04 -14.09 9.00
C VAL A 210 11.18 -13.83 10.50
N ASP A 211 12.40 -13.83 11.02
CA ASP A 211 12.64 -13.57 12.43
C ASP A 211 12.30 -12.12 12.81
N ALA A 212 12.69 -11.14 11.97
CA ALA A 212 12.30 -9.74 12.15
C ALA A 212 10.78 -9.55 12.13
N ALA A 213 10.09 -10.20 11.19
CA ALA A 213 8.64 -10.16 11.12
C ALA A 213 7.98 -10.80 12.35
N ARG A 214 8.52 -11.91 12.88
CA ARG A 214 8.05 -12.53 14.13
C ARG A 214 8.24 -11.64 15.36
N GLU A 215 9.32 -10.85 15.41
CA GLU A 215 9.50 -9.86 16.48
C GLU A 215 8.38 -8.82 16.47
N ILE A 216 7.96 -8.36 15.29
CA ILE A 216 6.82 -7.43 15.13
C ILE A 216 5.51 -8.10 15.51
N VAL A 217 5.27 -9.33 15.06
CA VAL A 217 4.08 -10.12 15.45
C VAL A 217 4.03 -10.30 16.97
N ALA A 218 5.16 -10.59 17.62
CA ALA A 218 5.24 -10.74 19.08
C ALA A 218 4.93 -9.44 19.84
N ARG A 219 5.04 -8.27 19.20
CA ARG A 219 4.62 -6.97 19.78
C ARG A 219 3.11 -6.74 19.69
N GLY A 220 2.33 -7.58 18.99
CA GLY A 220 0.86 -7.50 18.92
C GLY A 220 0.28 -7.33 17.51
N VAL A 221 1.09 -7.28 16.46
CA VAL A 221 0.61 -7.30 15.07
C VAL A 221 0.15 -8.71 14.69
N GLY A 222 -1.03 -8.85 14.06
CA GLY A 222 -1.57 -10.17 13.70
C GLY A 222 -0.76 -10.90 12.63
N THR A 223 -0.45 -10.20 11.55
CA THR A 223 0.31 -10.72 10.39
C THR A 223 1.25 -9.65 9.86
N VAL A 224 2.46 -10.04 9.48
CA VAL A 224 3.39 -9.20 8.72
C VAL A 224 3.50 -9.78 7.31
N LEU A 225 3.21 -8.96 6.29
CA LEU A 225 3.44 -9.27 4.88
C LEU A 225 4.64 -8.45 4.40
N ALA A 226 5.83 -9.01 4.48
CA ALA A 226 7.05 -8.32 4.06
C ALA A 226 7.30 -8.50 2.56
N SER A 227 7.42 -7.40 1.82
CA SER A 227 7.80 -7.41 0.42
C SER A 227 9.32 -7.40 0.26
N LEU A 228 9.85 -8.20 -0.70
CA LEU A 228 11.27 -8.45 -0.92
C LEU A 228 11.69 -8.06 -2.35
N GLY A 229 11.02 -7.07 -2.93
CA GLY A 229 11.30 -6.64 -4.29
C GLY A 229 11.12 -7.77 -5.31
N ALA A 230 12.14 -8.00 -6.14
CA ALA A 230 12.14 -9.05 -7.15
C ALA A 230 12.19 -10.48 -6.57
N ASP A 231 12.63 -10.64 -5.32
CA ASP A 231 12.66 -11.94 -4.65
C ASP A 231 11.27 -12.46 -4.26
N GLY A 232 10.26 -11.59 -4.19
CA GLY A 232 8.89 -11.94 -3.86
C GLY A 232 8.41 -11.32 -2.56
N LEU A 233 7.75 -12.10 -1.72
CA LEU A 233 7.21 -11.65 -0.41
C LEU A 233 7.11 -12.82 0.57
N VAL A 234 7.03 -12.49 1.86
CA VAL A 234 6.76 -13.48 2.92
C VAL A 234 5.64 -12.98 3.84
N ALA A 235 4.65 -13.83 4.08
CA ALA A 235 3.60 -13.62 5.06
C ALA A 235 3.94 -14.39 6.35
N VAL A 236 3.99 -13.69 7.47
CA VAL A 236 4.42 -14.24 8.76
C VAL A 236 3.36 -13.99 9.82
N THR A 237 2.98 -15.05 10.51
CA THR A 237 2.13 -15.05 11.72
C THR A 237 2.94 -15.57 12.91
N ALA A 238 2.33 -15.70 14.08
CA ALA A 238 3.00 -16.20 15.27
C ALA A 238 3.61 -17.62 15.07
N ASP A 239 2.92 -18.46 14.33
CA ASP A 239 3.22 -19.89 14.17
C ASP A 239 3.68 -20.27 12.76
N ARG A 240 3.59 -19.38 11.77
CA ARG A 240 3.75 -19.72 10.36
C ARG A 240 4.51 -18.66 9.58
N ALA A 241 5.23 -19.11 8.55
CA ALA A 241 5.80 -18.28 7.51
C ALA A 241 5.49 -18.91 6.15
N VAL A 242 4.98 -18.11 5.21
CA VAL A 242 4.68 -18.54 3.84
C VAL A 242 5.38 -17.58 2.89
N PHE A 243 6.30 -18.11 2.11
CA PHE A 243 6.97 -17.36 1.05
C PHE A 243 6.20 -17.54 -0.26
N ALA A 244 6.08 -16.44 -1.02
CA ALA A 244 5.48 -16.48 -2.34
C ALA A 244 6.23 -15.54 -3.30
N ARG A 245 6.38 -15.97 -4.55
CA ARG A 245 6.94 -15.14 -5.62
C ARG A 245 6.21 -15.38 -6.94
N ALA A 246 6.10 -14.34 -7.74
CA ALA A 246 5.60 -14.43 -9.11
C ALA A 246 6.51 -13.60 -10.03
N ALA A 247 6.74 -14.10 -11.24
CA ALA A 247 7.54 -13.38 -12.23
C ALA A 247 6.64 -12.38 -12.97
N ALA A 248 7.05 -11.12 -13.03
CA ALA A 248 6.45 -10.15 -13.94
C ALA A 248 6.90 -10.51 -15.39
N PRO A 249 5.99 -10.39 -16.38
CA PRO A 249 6.35 -10.65 -17.78
C PRO A 249 7.39 -9.66 -18.31
N TYR A 250 7.40 -8.46 -17.79
CA TYR A 250 8.39 -7.39 -18.01
C TYR A 250 8.24 -6.33 -16.91
N VAL A 251 9.22 -5.45 -16.76
CA VAL A 251 9.22 -4.36 -15.80
C VAL A 251 8.93 -3.04 -16.53
N ALA A 252 7.75 -2.47 -16.29
CA ALA A 252 7.36 -1.16 -16.81
C ALA A 252 7.45 -0.06 -15.74
N ASN A 253 7.04 -0.37 -14.51
CA ASN A 253 7.08 0.53 -13.38
C ASN A 253 6.96 -0.27 -12.07
N THR A 254 7.82 -0.03 -11.10
CA THR A 254 7.76 -0.69 -9.80
C THR A 254 6.87 0.04 -8.79
N ALA A 255 6.46 1.29 -9.06
CA ALA A 255 5.57 2.03 -8.19
C ALA A 255 4.17 1.41 -8.16
N GLY A 256 3.59 1.30 -6.98
CA GLY A 256 2.26 0.69 -6.78
C GLY A 256 2.26 -0.84 -6.67
N ALA A 257 3.42 -1.51 -6.85
CA ALA A 257 3.51 -2.96 -6.71
C ALA A 257 3.16 -3.44 -5.29
N GLY A 258 3.63 -2.72 -4.25
CA GLY A 258 3.27 -2.98 -2.85
C GLY A 258 1.78 -2.77 -2.59
N ASP A 259 1.19 -1.69 -3.14
CA ASP A 259 -0.25 -1.39 -3.02
C ASP A 259 -1.09 -2.51 -3.65
N ALA A 260 -0.68 -2.99 -4.83
CA ALA A 260 -1.33 -4.10 -5.52
C ALA A 260 -1.13 -5.43 -4.78
N ALA A 261 0.05 -5.69 -4.23
CA ALA A 261 0.32 -6.88 -3.43
C ALA A 261 -0.54 -6.90 -2.16
N LEU A 262 -0.67 -5.77 -1.45
CA LEU A 262 -1.58 -5.63 -0.31
C LEU A 262 -3.03 -5.91 -0.72
N ALA A 263 -3.50 -5.31 -1.81
CA ALA A 263 -4.84 -5.58 -2.34
C ALA A 263 -5.04 -7.06 -2.68
N GLY A 264 -4.06 -7.67 -3.34
CA GLY A 264 -4.04 -9.09 -3.67
C GLY A 264 -4.12 -9.99 -2.44
N PHE A 265 -3.34 -9.67 -1.39
CA PHE A 265 -3.39 -10.40 -0.12
C PHE A 265 -4.78 -10.33 0.53
N LEU A 266 -5.35 -9.14 0.62
CA LEU A 266 -6.69 -8.93 1.16
C LEU A 266 -7.78 -9.65 0.35
N LEU A 267 -7.68 -9.65 -0.99
CA LEU A 267 -8.57 -10.43 -1.86
C LEU A 267 -8.42 -11.93 -1.64
N GLY A 268 -7.19 -12.42 -1.44
CA GLY A 268 -6.92 -13.81 -1.10
C GLY A 268 -7.56 -14.20 0.22
N LEU A 269 -7.47 -13.38 1.26
CA LEU A 269 -8.11 -13.59 2.56
C LEU A 269 -9.64 -13.64 2.47
N THR A 270 -10.28 -12.91 1.55
CA THR A 270 -11.75 -13.00 1.36
C THR A 270 -12.20 -14.35 0.81
N ARG A 271 -11.29 -15.15 0.28
CA ARG A 271 -11.53 -16.52 -0.22
C ARG A 271 -11.24 -17.59 0.82
N GLU A 272 -10.93 -17.21 2.07
CA GLU A 272 -10.53 -18.11 3.15
C GLU A 272 -11.50 -19.26 3.36
N ALA A 273 -12.80 -18.98 3.44
CA ALA A 273 -13.82 -20.01 3.62
C ALA A 273 -13.84 -21.04 2.47
N ALA A 274 -13.68 -20.58 1.23
CA ALA A 274 -13.61 -21.46 0.06
C ALA A 274 -12.28 -22.23 0.01
N ALA A 275 -11.17 -21.59 0.39
CA ALA A 275 -9.86 -22.24 0.47
C ALA A 275 -9.86 -23.35 1.52
N THR A 276 -10.37 -23.08 2.72
CA THR A 276 -10.49 -24.08 3.81
C THR A 276 -11.40 -25.24 3.41
N ALA A 277 -12.54 -24.95 2.78
CA ALA A 277 -13.44 -25.99 2.28
C ALA A 277 -12.79 -26.88 1.20
N ALA A 278 -11.83 -26.33 0.44
CA ALA A 278 -11.05 -27.08 -0.54
C ALA A 278 -9.78 -27.74 0.04
N GLY A 279 -9.54 -27.64 1.36
CA GLY A 279 -8.33 -28.13 2.02
C GLY A 279 -7.06 -27.34 1.72
N ALA A 280 -7.20 -26.12 1.18
CA ALA A 280 -6.09 -25.22 0.92
C ALA A 280 -5.77 -24.37 2.16
N ASP A 281 -4.51 -23.99 2.30
CA ASP A 281 -4.05 -23.08 3.34
C ASP A 281 -4.45 -21.64 3.02
N PRO A 282 -5.27 -20.94 3.84
CA PRO A 282 -5.71 -19.59 3.58
C PRO A 282 -4.55 -18.57 3.49
N LEU A 283 -3.52 -18.73 4.33
CA LEU A 283 -2.34 -17.84 4.29
C LEU A 283 -1.56 -18.02 2.99
N ALA A 284 -1.42 -19.27 2.53
CA ALA A 284 -0.76 -19.59 1.26
C ALA A 284 -1.54 -19.02 0.06
N VAL A 285 -2.88 -19.10 0.07
CA VAL A 285 -3.75 -18.51 -0.96
C VAL A 285 -3.61 -16.98 -0.97
N ALA A 286 -3.57 -16.35 0.20
CA ALA A 286 -3.41 -14.90 0.31
C ALA A 286 -2.02 -14.45 -0.17
N ALA A 287 -0.95 -15.14 0.23
CA ALA A 287 0.42 -14.85 -0.20
C ALA A 287 0.60 -15.05 -1.73
N ALA A 288 0.03 -16.12 -2.30
CA ALA A 288 0.02 -16.34 -3.74
C ALA A 288 -0.64 -15.19 -4.48
N SER A 289 -1.84 -14.79 -4.05
CA SER A 289 -2.58 -13.68 -4.64
C SER A 289 -1.81 -12.37 -4.52
N ALA A 290 -1.16 -12.09 -3.39
CA ALA A 290 -0.31 -10.91 -3.21
C ALA A 290 0.84 -10.88 -4.23
N ALA A 291 1.57 -11.98 -4.39
CA ALA A 291 2.68 -12.06 -5.34
C ALA A 291 2.20 -11.90 -6.79
N GLU A 292 1.08 -12.50 -7.17
CA GLU A 292 0.49 -12.38 -8.51
C GLU A 292 0.09 -10.92 -8.81
N TRP A 293 -0.56 -10.23 -7.86
CA TRP A 293 -0.96 -8.85 -8.02
C TRP A 293 0.22 -7.88 -8.05
N GLY A 294 1.25 -8.09 -7.21
CA GLY A 294 2.47 -7.31 -7.23
C GLY A 294 3.20 -7.42 -8.57
N ALA A 295 3.40 -8.65 -9.07
CA ALA A 295 4.02 -8.90 -10.37
C ALA A 295 3.19 -8.35 -11.54
N HIS A 296 1.85 -8.40 -11.45
CA HIS A 296 0.96 -7.80 -12.42
C HIS A 296 1.11 -6.28 -12.47
N ALA A 297 1.15 -5.61 -11.31
CA ALA A 297 1.31 -4.17 -11.23
C ALA A 297 2.63 -3.69 -11.85
N VAL A 298 3.73 -4.41 -11.63
CA VAL A 298 5.05 -4.09 -12.20
C VAL A 298 5.04 -4.06 -13.73
N ALA A 299 4.15 -4.81 -14.37
CA ALA A 299 3.99 -4.81 -15.82
C ALA A 299 3.13 -3.63 -16.36
N HIS A 300 2.66 -2.72 -15.49
CA HIS A 300 1.86 -1.55 -15.88
C HIS A 300 2.68 -0.27 -15.77
N ALA A 301 2.48 0.66 -16.73
CA ALA A 301 3.13 1.97 -16.69
C ALA A 301 2.51 2.93 -15.65
N SER A 302 1.22 2.76 -15.33
CA SER A 302 0.49 3.50 -14.27
C SER A 302 0.57 2.75 -12.95
N THR A 303 0.48 3.47 -11.83
CA THR A 303 0.30 2.90 -10.50
C THR A 303 -1.09 2.29 -10.29
N LEU A 304 -2.05 2.65 -11.15
CA LEU A 304 -3.42 2.13 -11.15
C LEU A 304 -3.50 0.85 -12.01
N VAL A 305 -3.89 -0.24 -11.40
CA VAL A 305 -4.03 -1.54 -12.08
C VAL A 305 -5.42 -1.65 -12.71
N ALA A 306 -5.48 -1.94 -14.01
CA ALA A 306 -6.72 -1.92 -14.79
C ALA A 306 -7.52 -3.24 -14.81
N GLY A 307 -7.14 -4.25 -14.04
CA GLY A 307 -7.84 -5.56 -13.99
C GLY A 307 -7.08 -6.58 -13.16
N PRO A 308 -7.66 -7.76 -12.95
CA PRO A 308 -6.98 -8.82 -12.20
C PRO A 308 -5.80 -9.40 -12.99
N PRO A 309 -4.80 -10.00 -12.31
CA PRO A 309 -3.69 -10.66 -12.98
C PRO A 309 -4.17 -11.81 -13.86
N HIS A 310 -3.66 -11.85 -15.10
CA HIS A 310 -3.90 -12.91 -16.05
C HIS A 310 -2.59 -13.58 -16.48
N GLY A 311 -2.56 -14.90 -16.44
CA GLY A 311 -1.39 -15.69 -16.89
C GLY A 311 -0.19 -15.63 -15.94
N ILE A 312 -0.25 -14.86 -14.86
CA ILE A 312 0.77 -14.81 -13.81
C ILE A 312 0.41 -15.84 -12.75
N ARG A 313 1.39 -16.66 -12.35
CA ARG A 313 1.21 -17.68 -11.32
C ARG A 313 2.31 -17.58 -10.29
N ALA A 314 1.89 -17.55 -9.02
CA ALA A 314 2.82 -17.56 -7.92
C ALA A 314 3.35 -18.97 -7.65
N LEU A 315 4.63 -19.01 -7.30
CA LEU A 315 5.25 -20.15 -6.62
C LEU A 315 5.11 -19.88 -5.12
N VAL A 316 4.56 -20.84 -4.38
CA VAL A 316 4.31 -20.72 -2.94
C VAL A 316 5.09 -21.80 -2.20
N ASP A 317 5.74 -21.41 -1.13
CA ASP A 317 6.46 -22.31 -0.24
C ASP A 317 6.00 -22.07 1.20
N THR A 318 5.40 -23.09 1.81
CA THR A 318 4.90 -23.08 3.19
C THR A 318 5.94 -23.56 4.22
N ALA A 319 7.11 -24.00 3.75
CA ALA A 319 8.28 -24.35 4.55
C ALA A 319 9.54 -23.77 3.90
N PRO A 320 9.64 -22.44 3.76
CA PRO A 320 10.63 -21.79 2.92
C PRO A 320 12.07 -22.06 3.39
N ASP A 321 12.99 -22.10 2.42
CA ASP A 321 14.43 -22.15 2.68
C ASP A 321 14.87 -20.82 3.34
N LEU A 322 15.13 -20.88 4.63
CA LEU A 322 15.50 -19.72 5.44
C LEU A 322 16.94 -19.23 5.17
N GLU A 323 17.80 -20.09 4.59
CA GLU A 323 19.16 -19.71 4.21
C GLU A 323 19.22 -18.98 2.86
N ARG A 324 18.08 -18.84 2.19
CA ARG A 324 17.98 -18.11 0.93
C ARG A 324 18.47 -16.67 1.09
N VAL A 325 19.54 -16.34 0.38
CA VAL A 325 20.08 -14.96 0.31
C VAL A 325 19.18 -14.09 -0.55
N LEU A 326 18.88 -12.90 -0.08
CA LEU A 326 18.07 -11.91 -0.77
C LEU A 326 18.95 -11.04 -1.68
N THR A 327 18.37 -10.61 -2.81
CA THR A 327 19.02 -9.67 -3.73
C THR A 327 19.06 -8.28 -3.07
N PRO A 328 20.24 -7.61 -2.98
CA PRO A 328 20.30 -6.26 -2.45
C PRO A 328 19.41 -5.30 -3.25
N GLU A 329 18.68 -4.42 -2.55
CA GLU A 329 17.87 -3.39 -3.21
C GLU A 329 18.79 -2.45 -4.03
N GLY A 330 18.45 -2.25 -5.31
CA GLY A 330 19.21 -1.40 -6.24
C GLY A 330 20.02 -2.14 -7.30
N GLU A 331 20.08 -3.46 -7.28
CA GLU A 331 20.75 -4.29 -8.31
C GLU A 331 19.77 -4.93 -9.32
N THR A 332 18.49 -4.51 -9.34
CA THR A 332 17.45 -5.02 -10.26
C THR A 332 17.09 -4.02 -11.36
#